data_7f4c1ec2cf11fded3d7de953de61f672
#
_entry.id   7f4c1ec2cf11fded3d7de953de61f672
#
_cell.length_a   1.000
_cell.length_b   1.000
_cell.length_c   1.000
_cell.angle_alpha   90.00
_cell.angle_beta   90.00
_cell.angle_gamma   90.00
#
_symmetry.space_group_name_H-M   'P 1'
#
loop_
_entity.id
_entity.type
_entity.pdbx_description
1 polymer ?
#
loop_
_entity_poly.entity_id
_entity_poly.type
_entity_poly.pdbx_seq_one_letter_code
_entity_poly.pdbx_strand_id
1 'polypeptide(L)'
;MWKFYLSIVLLLTGCIYLKPNQNSMSDLSQKDWAKSIVEHPGAVVLDVRTEDEFESGHIPNALNIDLRKGPGFIDELNALDKNKFYYVYCRSGARSAQAVKVMRDLGFSETYNLIGGILEWEGQTVE
;
A
#
# COMPACT_ATOMS: atom_id res chain seq x y z
N MET A 1 -0.93 15.55 66.99
CA MET A 1 -1.72 15.19 65.79
C MET A 1 -0.84 15.32 64.58
N TRP A 2 -0.41 14.23 64.01
CA TRP A 2 0.43 14.21 62.84
C TRP A 2 -0.44 13.89 61.62
N LYS A 3 -0.63 14.86 60.74
CA LYS A 3 -1.31 14.66 59.46
C LYS A 3 -0.31 14.15 58.46
N PHE A 4 -0.39 12.87 58.13
CA PHE A 4 0.35 12.31 56.99
C PHE A 4 -0.37 12.71 55.71
N TYR A 5 0.25 13.62 54.97
CA TYR A 5 -0.14 13.86 53.56
C TYR A 5 0.45 12.76 52.70
N LEU A 6 -0.40 11.81 52.29
CA LEU A 6 -0.03 10.83 51.28
C LEU A 6 -0.08 11.53 49.94
N SER A 7 1.08 11.96 49.45
CA SER A 7 1.21 12.44 48.07
C SER A 7 1.11 11.22 47.15
N ILE A 8 -0.05 11.05 46.51
CA ILE A 8 -0.21 10.09 45.43
C ILE A 8 0.49 10.70 44.20
N VAL A 9 1.71 10.24 43.94
CA VAL A 9 2.39 10.49 42.68
C VAL A 9 1.74 9.60 41.63
N LEU A 10 0.85 10.18 40.84
CA LEU A 10 0.27 9.52 39.68
C LEU A 10 1.37 9.46 38.59
N LEU A 11 2.08 8.33 38.55
CA LEU A 11 2.97 8.02 37.43
C LEU A 11 2.10 7.76 36.20
N LEU A 12 1.90 8.80 35.40
CA LEU A 12 1.41 8.67 34.03
C LEU A 12 2.51 7.97 33.22
N THR A 13 2.49 6.64 33.26
CA THR A 13 3.23 5.85 32.27
C THR A 13 2.56 6.07 30.92
N GLY A 14 2.97 7.14 30.24
CA GLY A 14 2.62 7.35 28.85
C GLY A 14 3.16 6.19 28.04
N CYS A 15 2.29 5.27 27.67
CA CYS A 15 2.61 4.24 26.68
C CYS A 15 2.89 4.97 25.38
N ILE A 16 4.17 5.20 25.08
CA ILE A 16 4.57 5.67 23.76
C ILE A 16 4.30 4.53 22.80
N TYR A 17 3.14 4.56 22.15
CA TYR A 17 2.87 3.71 21.01
C TYR A 17 3.80 4.20 19.87
N LEU A 18 4.97 3.57 19.78
CA LEU A 18 5.78 3.65 18.57
C LEU A 18 4.95 2.98 17.47
N LYS A 19 4.36 3.79 16.59
CA LYS A 19 3.77 3.27 15.36
C LYS A 19 4.87 2.49 14.64
N PRO A 20 4.69 1.19 14.35
CA PRO A 20 5.67 0.47 13.58
C PRO A 20 5.87 1.21 12.26
N ASN A 21 7.13 1.29 11.81
CA ASN A 21 7.47 1.93 10.54
C ASN A 21 6.68 1.23 9.42
N GLN A 22 5.58 1.84 9.00
CA GLN A 22 4.63 1.23 8.06
C GLN A 22 5.24 1.07 6.65
N ASN A 23 6.39 1.70 6.38
CA ASN A 23 7.03 1.64 5.08
C ASN A 23 7.69 0.29 4.79
N SER A 24 8.13 -0.47 5.80
CA SER A 24 8.79 -1.76 5.61
C SER A 24 7.81 -2.94 5.46
N MET A 25 6.58 -2.79 5.92
CA MET A 25 5.57 -3.88 5.89
C MET A 25 4.73 -3.88 4.61
N SER A 26 4.82 -2.84 3.78
CA SER A 26 4.05 -2.73 2.53
C SER A 26 4.81 -3.13 1.28
N ASP A 27 6.12 -3.31 1.38
CA ASP A 27 6.96 -3.78 0.28
C ASP A 27 7.06 -5.30 0.32
N LEU A 28 6.60 -5.98 -0.71
CA LEU A 28 6.64 -7.43 -0.83
C LEU A 28 7.51 -7.87 -2.01
N SER A 29 8.26 -8.95 -1.81
CA SER A 29 8.89 -9.68 -2.92
C SER A 29 7.82 -10.18 -3.89
N GLN A 30 8.17 -10.45 -5.15
CA GLN A 30 7.19 -10.96 -6.11
C GLN A 30 6.56 -12.29 -5.66
N LYS A 31 7.32 -13.14 -4.98
CA LYS A 31 6.81 -14.39 -4.42
C LYS A 31 5.73 -14.15 -3.38
N ASP A 32 5.99 -13.30 -2.42
CA ASP A 32 5.05 -12.99 -1.33
C ASP A 32 3.86 -12.18 -1.84
N TRP A 33 4.10 -11.25 -2.77
CA TRP A 33 3.07 -10.44 -3.40
C TRP A 33 2.08 -11.30 -4.17
N ALA A 34 2.57 -12.21 -5.03
CA ALA A 34 1.74 -13.14 -5.79
C ALA A 34 0.98 -14.12 -4.89
N LYS A 35 1.64 -14.67 -3.87
CA LYS A 35 1.02 -15.56 -2.88
C LYS A 35 -0.11 -14.87 -2.12
N SER A 36 0.11 -13.66 -1.68
CA SER A 36 -0.87 -12.88 -0.92
C SER A 36 -2.13 -12.58 -1.74
N ILE A 37 -2.00 -12.31 -3.04
CA ILE A 37 -3.15 -12.13 -3.95
C ILE A 37 -4.06 -13.36 -3.94
N VAL A 38 -3.50 -14.54 -4.01
CA VAL A 38 -4.25 -15.81 -4.03
C VAL A 38 -4.97 -16.04 -2.69
N GLU A 39 -4.37 -15.62 -1.58
CA GLU A 39 -4.91 -15.77 -0.22
C GLU A 39 -6.07 -14.80 0.09
N HIS A 40 -6.22 -13.74 -0.70
CA HIS A 40 -7.24 -12.70 -0.46
C HIS A 40 -8.22 -12.60 -1.63
N PRO A 41 -9.33 -13.36 -1.59
CA PRO A 41 -10.39 -13.26 -2.59
C PRO A 41 -10.91 -11.82 -2.69
N GLY A 42 -11.06 -11.33 -3.92
CA GLY A 42 -11.45 -9.94 -4.16
C GLY A 42 -10.29 -8.94 -4.16
N ALA A 43 -9.04 -9.40 -3.99
CA ALA A 43 -7.86 -8.56 -4.14
C ALA A 43 -7.81 -7.90 -5.52
N VAL A 44 -7.38 -6.64 -5.54
CA VAL A 44 -7.23 -5.85 -6.77
C VAL A 44 -5.74 -5.66 -7.06
N VAL A 45 -5.32 -6.00 -8.26
CA VAL A 45 -3.99 -5.67 -8.80
C VAL A 45 -4.09 -4.31 -9.46
N LEU A 46 -3.26 -3.35 -9.03
CA LEU A 46 -3.28 -1.98 -9.49
C LEU A 46 -1.97 -1.61 -10.18
N ASP A 47 -2.04 -1.33 -11.46
CA ASP A 47 -0.95 -0.80 -12.27
C ASP A 47 -1.00 0.73 -12.27
N VAL A 48 0.02 1.38 -11.70
CA VAL A 48 0.07 2.85 -11.60
C VAL A 48 0.98 3.49 -12.67
N ARG A 49 1.31 2.72 -13.71
CA ARG A 49 2.05 3.22 -14.88
C ARG A 49 1.13 4.02 -15.80
N THR A 50 1.74 4.60 -16.83
CA THR A 50 0.97 5.25 -17.89
C THR A 50 0.14 4.25 -18.68
N GLU A 51 -0.89 4.74 -19.37
CA GLU A 51 -1.75 3.91 -20.23
C GLU A 51 -0.93 3.22 -21.34
N ASP A 52 0.00 3.93 -21.98
CA ASP A 52 0.88 3.36 -23.00
C ASP A 52 1.75 2.22 -22.45
N GLU A 53 2.31 2.37 -21.25
CA GLU A 53 3.05 1.30 -20.60
C GLU A 53 2.15 0.09 -20.31
N PHE A 54 0.94 0.34 -19.81
CA PHE A 54 -0.05 -0.70 -19.53
C PHE A 54 -0.44 -1.49 -20.79
N GLU A 55 -0.72 -0.81 -21.87
CA GLU A 55 -1.11 -1.44 -23.15
C GLU A 55 0.04 -2.26 -23.77
N SER A 56 1.29 -1.91 -23.49
CA SER A 56 2.47 -2.64 -23.96
C SER A 56 2.69 -3.98 -23.24
N GLY A 57 1.95 -4.25 -22.19
CA GLY A 57 2.04 -5.47 -21.40
C GLY A 57 1.81 -5.16 -19.92
N HIS A 58 0.95 -5.94 -19.29
CA HIS A 58 0.59 -5.77 -17.88
C HIS A 58 0.29 -7.11 -17.22
N ILE A 59 0.29 -7.12 -15.91
CA ILE A 59 -0.10 -8.29 -15.12
C ILE A 59 -1.59 -8.57 -15.33
N PRO A 60 -2.01 -9.83 -15.58
CA PRO A 60 -3.41 -10.15 -15.87
C PRO A 60 -4.37 -9.59 -14.81
N ASN A 61 -5.52 -9.11 -15.27
CA ASN A 61 -6.59 -8.53 -14.44
C ASN A 61 -6.24 -7.23 -13.72
N ALA A 62 -5.08 -6.62 -14.01
CA ALA A 62 -4.71 -5.34 -13.41
C ALA A 62 -5.64 -4.21 -13.84
N LEU A 63 -6.01 -3.38 -12.87
CA LEU A 63 -6.65 -2.08 -13.08
C LEU A 63 -5.54 -1.06 -13.32
N ASN A 64 -5.66 -0.20 -14.32
CA ASN A 64 -4.68 0.85 -14.58
C ASN A 64 -5.19 2.22 -14.11
N ILE A 65 -4.44 2.84 -13.21
CA ILE A 65 -4.65 4.23 -12.81
C ILE A 65 -3.28 4.91 -12.79
N ASP A 66 -3.06 5.82 -13.74
CA ASP A 66 -1.77 6.49 -13.93
C ASP A 66 -1.47 7.48 -12.79
N LEU A 67 -0.40 7.23 -12.03
CA LEU A 67 0.07 8.10 -10.95
C LEU A 67 0.38 9.53 -11.45
N ARG A 68 0.80 9.67 -12.71
CA ARG A 68 1.19 10.96 -13.30
C ARG A 68 0.04 11.90 -13.60
N LYS A 69 -1.21 11.43 -13.47
CA LYS A 69 -2.39 12.29 -13.63
C LYS A 69 -2.59 13.32 -12.52
N GLY A 70 -1.76 13.30 -11.46
CA GLY A 70 -1.85 14.25 -10.35
C GLY A 70 -3.21 14.21 -9.65
N PRO A 71 -4.00 15.33 -9.62
CA PRO A 71 -5.31 15.34 -9.00
C PRO A 71 -6.28 14.29 -9.54
N GLY A 72 -6.20 13.95 -10.82
CA GLY A 72 -7.00 12.89 -11.44
C GLY A 72 -6.72 11.51 -10.86
N PHE A 73 -5.47 11.22 -10.52
CA PHE A 73 -5.09 9.99 -9.82
C PHE A 73 -5.77 9.87 -8.45
N ILE A 74 -5.78 10.94 -7.67
CA ILE A 74 -6.45 10.99 -6.37
C ILE A 74 -7.96 10.78 -6.52
N ASP A 75 -8.58 11.42 -7.49
CA ASP A 75 -10.02 11.29 -7.75
C ASP A 75 -10.40 9.85 -8.11
N GLU A 76 -9.61 9.19 -8.98
CA GLU A 76 -9.82 7.79 -9.35
C GLU A 76 -9.64 6.85 -8.15
N LEU A 77 -8.62 7.09 -7.30
CA LEU A 77 -8.44 6.32 -6.06
C LEU A 77 -9.62 6.46 -5.12
N ASN A 78 -10.15 7.67 -4.95
CA ASN A 78 -11.28 7.91 -4.05
C ASN A 78 -12.58 7.25 -4.51
N ALA A 79 -12.69 6.86 -5.79
CA ALA A 79 -13.82 6.10 -6.32
C ALA A 79 -13.71 4.60 -6.03
N LEU A 80 -12.57 4.11 -5.55
CA LEU A 80 -12.36 2.69 -5.23
C LEU A 80 -12.88 2.34 -3.82
N ASP A 81 -13.20 1.06 -3.64
CA ASP A 81 -13.52 0.50 -2.32
C ASP A 81 -12.24 0.40 -1.47
N LYS A 82 -12.14 1.22 -0.42
CA LYS A 82 -10.96 1.31 0.45
C LYS A 82 -10.78 0.12 1.40
N ASN A 83 -11.77 -0.76 1.49
CA ASN A 83 -11.75 -1.95 2.36
C ASN A 83 -11.20 -3.20 1.66
N LYS A 84 -10.86 -3.11 0.39
CA LYS A 84 -10.24 -4.21 -0.35
C LYS A 84 -8.73 -4.23 -0.17
N PHE A 85 -8.11 -5.36 -0.53
CA PHE A 85 -6.68 -5.52 -0.64
C PHE A 85 -6.21 -5.05 -2.01
N TYR A 86 -5.20 -4.19 -2.03
CA TYR A 86 -4.62 -3.65 -3.26
C TYR A 86 -3.16 -4.03 -3.38
N TYR A 87 -2.83 -4.66 -4.48
CA TYR A 87 -1.48 -5.08 -4.85
C TYR A 87 -1.00 -4.21 -5.98
N VAL A 88 -0.11 -3.29 -5.67
CA VAL A 88 0.26 -2.15 -6.50
C VAL A 88 1.62 -2.38 -7.14
N TYR A 89 1.74 -2.11 -8.43
CA TYR A 89 3.02 -2.18 -9.12
C TYR A 89 3.20 -1.06 -10.15
N CYS A 90 4.45 -0.82 -10.48
CA CYS A 90 4.84 0.02 -11.59
C CYS A 90 5.96 -0.66 -12.38
N ARG A 91 6.80 0.10 -13.08
CA ARG A 91 7.90 -0.46 -13.85
C ARG A 91 9.00 -1.04 -12.95
N SER A 92 9.50 -0.28 -11.97
CA SER A 92 10.64 -0.64 -11.12
C SER A 92 10.36 -0.66 -9.61
N GLY A 93 9.17 -0.25 -9.19
CA GLY A 93 8.75 -0.19 -7.78
C GLY A 93 8.73 1.20 -7.15
N ALA A 94 9.30 2.23 -7.78
CA ALA A 94 9.39 3.58 -7.21
C ALA A 94 8.05 4.33 -7.23
N ARG A 95 7.36 4.38 -8.37
CA ARG A 95 6.04 5.02 -8.50
C ARG A 95 5.00 4.30 -7.66
N SER A 96 5.02 2.99 -7.63
CA SER A 96 4.09 2.18 -6.83
C SER A 96 4.32 2.33 -5.33
N ALA A 97 5.55 2.48 -4.87
CA ALA A 97 5.85 2.81 -3.47
C ALA A 97 5.21 4.16 -3.07
N GLN A 98 5.31 5.17 -3.95
CA GLN A 98 4.67 6.46 -3.75
C GLN A 98 3.13 6.33 -3.76
N ALA A 99 2.58 5.56 -4.69
CA ALA A 99 1.14 5.30 -4.77
C ALA A 99 0.59 4.64 -3.50
N VAL A 100 1.28 3.63 -2.98
CA VAL A 100 0.91 2.94 -1.73
C VAL A 100 0.87 3.93 -0.56
N LYS A 101 1.83 4.83 -0.46
CA LYS A 101 1.86 5.86 0.58
C LYS A 101 0.66 6.80 0.47
N VAL A 102 0.36 7.27 -0.73
CA VAL A 102 -0.82 8.12 -1.00
C VAL A 102 -2.10 7.38 -0.65
N MET A 103 -2.24 6.12 -1.07
CA MET A 103 -3.42 5.31 -0.77
C MET A 103 -3.64 5.15 0.73
N ARG A 104 -2.60 4.91 1.50
CA ARG A 104 -2.69 4.84 2.96
C ARG A 104 -3.16 6.14 3.59
N ASP A 105 -2.64 7.27 3.11
CA ASP A 105 -3.07 8.59 3.56
C ASP A 105 -4.55 8.86 3.23
N LEU A 106 -5.07 8.25 2.17
CA LEU A 106 -6.48 8.33 1.78
C LEU A 106 -7.41 7.34 2.51
N GLY A 107 -6.85 6.49 3.38
CA GLY A 107 -7.63 5.55 4.20
C GLY A 107 -7.70 4.11 3.68
N PHE A 108 -6.91 3.74 2.67
CA PHE A 108 -6.74 2.35 2.26
C PHE A 108 -5.91 1.61 3.32
N SER A 109 -6.45 0.54 3.90
CA SER A 109 -5.81 -0.19 5.00
C SER A 109 -4.83 -1.26 4.52
N GLU A 110 -5.09 -1.87 3.36
CA GLU A 110 -4.37 -3.03 2.85
C GLU A 110 -3.81 -2.74 1.45
N THR A 111 -2.61 -2.16 1.41
CA THR A 111 -1.91 -1.79 0.17
C THR A 111 -0.48 -2.30 0.19
N TYR A 112 -0.07 -2.98 -0.87
CA TYR A 112 1.22 -3.67 -0.95
C TYR A 112 1.93 -3.36 -2.25
N ASN A 113 3.20 -2.98 -2.16
CA ASN A 113 4.05 -2.66 -3.30
C ASN A 113 4.83 -3.88 -3.76
N LEU A 114 4.88 -4.10 -5.07
CA LEU A 114 5.75 -5.11 -5.69
C LEU A 114 7.17 -4.57 -5.81
N ILE A 115 8.09 -5.11 -5.01
CA ILE A 115 9.53 -4.81 -5.12
C ILE A 115 10.03 -5.22 -6.52
N GLY A 116 10.76 -4.32 -7.18
CA GLY A 116 11.33 -4.56 -8.51
C GLY A 116 10.36 -4.33 -9.67
N GLY A 117 9.07 -4.19 -9.39
CA GLY A 117 8.04 -3.91 -10.39
C GLY A 117 7.92 -4.96 -11.48
N ILE A 118 7.28 -4.59 -12.59
CA ILE A 118 7.08 -5.50 -13.73
C ILE A 118 8.40 -5.86 -14.43
N LEU A 119 9.45 -5.05 -14.29
CA LEU A 119 10.78 -5.36 -14.85
C LEU A 119 11.34 -6.68 -14.35
N GLU A 120 11.14 -6.99 -13.07
CA GLU A 120 11.63 -8.22 -12.43
C GLU A 120 10.56 -9.31 -12.33
N TRP A 121 9.34 -9.01 -12.78
CA TRP A 121 8.21 -9.94 -12.70
C TRP A 121 8.44 -11.17 -13.58
N GLU A 122 8.38 -12.34 -12.98
CA GLU A 122 8.54 -13.64 -13.65
C GLU A 122 7.22 -14.31 -13.98
N GLY A 123 6.10 -13.75 -13.54
CA GLY A 123 4.77 -14.26 -13.82
C GLY A 123 4.27 -13.90 -15.22
N GLN A 124 3.03 -14.26 -15.48
CA GLN A 124 2.36 -13.99 -16.76
C GLN A 124 2.12 -12.50 -16.97
N THR A 125 2.23 -12.05 -18.21
CA THR A 125 1.77 -10.73 -18.68
C THR A 125 0.86 -10.89 -19.89
N VAL A 126 -0.03 -9.91 -20.08
CA VAL A 126 -0.96 -9.82 -21.22
C VAL A 126 -0.91 -8.42 -21.83
N GLU A 127 -1.34 -8.29 -23.07
CA GLU A 127 -1.50 -7.00 -23.77
C GLU A 127 -2.95 -6.56 -23.84
#